data_11eff1a8aedbb05c3790bc54f86eebab
#
_entry.id   11eff1a8aedbb05c3790bc54f86eebab
#
_cell.length_a   1.000
_cell.length_b   1.000
_cell.length_c   1.000
_cell.angle_alpha   90.00
_cell.angle_beta   90.00
_cell.angle_gamma   90.00
#
_symmetry.space_group_name_H-M   'P 1'
#
loop_
_entity.id
_entity.type
_entity.pdbx_description
1 polymer ?
#
loop_
_entity_poly.entity_id
_entity_poly.type
_entity_poly.pdbx_seq_one_letter_code
_entity_poly.pdbx_strand_id
1 'polypeptide(L)'
;YTPRTLFPYTTLFRSRADASVPLVKLAVARSGDKGNHSNIGVIARDPAYLPWIAEALTPEVVVDWMRHVLDPIHGRVERWYLPGSHSLNLLLENALGGGGIASLRIDPQGKAFAQQLLEIPIAVPQHIADQLT
;
A
#
# COMPACT_ATOMS: atom_id res chain seq x y z
N TYR A 1 3.05 17.24 -0.39
CA TYR A 1 1.63 16.88 -0.55
C TYR A 1 1.09 16.22 0.73
N THR A 2 -0.14 16.52 1.08
CA THR A 2 -0.83 15.87 2.19
C THR A 2 -2.13 15.23 1.70
N PRO A 3 -2.61 14.13 2.37
CA PRO A 3 -3.91 13.54 2.04
C PRO A 3 -5.07 14.53 2.10
N ARG A 4 -5.00 15.53 2.99
CA ARG A 4 -6.05 16.56 3.10
C ARG A 4 -6.19 17.39 1.85
N THR A 5 -5.08 17.68 1.15
CA THR A 5 -5.12 18.47 -0.08
C THR A 5 -5.86 17.72 -1.18
N LEU A 6 -5.62 16.41 -1.30
CA LEU A 6 -6.25 15.56 -2.30
C LEU A 6 -7.66 15.12 -1.87
N PHE A 7 -7.87 14.89 -0.58
CA PHE A 7 -9.13 14.38 -0.03
C PHE A 7 -9.63 15.30 1.09
N PRO A 8 -10.28 16.44 0.75
CA PRO A 8 -10.67 17.42 1.76
C PRO A 8 -11.66 16.89 2.80
N TYR A 9 -12.32 15.77 2.55
CA TYR A 9 -13.30 15.18 3.45
C TYR A 9 -12.79 13.94 4.18
N THR A 10 -11.48 13.87 4.43
CA THR A 10 -10.85 12.73 5.09
C THR A 10 -11.54 12.33 6.39
N THR A 11 -11.92 13.30 7.23
CA THR A 11 -12.62 13.04 8.48
C THR A 11 -13.98 12.39 8.26
N LEU A 12 -14.72 12.83 7.22
CA LEU A 12 -15.99 12.22 6.87
C LEU A 12 -15.82 10.78 6.39
N PHE A 13 -14.79 10.53 5.59
CA PHE A 13 -14.49 9.18 5.15
C PHE A 13 -14.28 8.25 6.34
N ARG A 14 -13.46 8.67 7.31
CA ARG A 14 -13.22 7.86 8.51
C ARG A 14 -14.50 7.57 9.29
N SER A 15 -15.36 8.56 9.46
CA SER A 15 -16.60 8.38 10.22
C SER A 15 -17.58 7.45 9.51
N ARG A 16 -17.41 7.20 8.22
CA ARG A 16 -18.25 6.31 7.42
C ARG A 16 -17.63 4.92 7.20
N ALA A 17 -16.41 4.71 7.65
CA ALA A 17 -15.68 3.46 7.41
C ALA A 17 -16.04 2.44 8.49
N ASP A 18 -17.20 1.83 8.37
CA ASP A 18 -17.77 0.88 9.34
C ASP A 18 -17.64 -0.58 8.92
N ALA A 19 -17.02 -0.84 7.78
CA ALA A 19 -16.74 -2.18 7.30
C ALA A 19 -15.24 -2.33 7.02
N SER A 20 -14.79 -3.55 6.79
CA SER A 20 -13.40 -3.83 6.46
C SER A 20 -13.33 -4.87 5.35
N VAL A 21 -12.49 -4.62 4.35
CA VAL A 21 -12.23 -5.56 3.26
C VAL A 21 -10.72 -5.64 3.01
N PRO A 22 -10.19 -6.77 2.55
CA PRO A 22 -8.77 -6.82 2.19
C PRO A 22 -8.49 -5.96 0.95
N LEU A 23 -7.31 -5.37 0.90
CA LEU A 23 -6.91 -4.48 -0.19
C LEU A 23 -7.13 -5.11 -1.57
N VAL A 24 -6.93 -6.42 -1.70
CA VAL A 24 -7.09 -7.12 -2.99
C VAL A 24 -8.48 -6.93 -3.59
N LYS A 25 -9.49 -6.69 -2.79
CA LYS A 25 -10.85 -6.43 -3.28
C LYS A 25 -10.99 -5.05 -3.92
N LEU A 26 -10.14 -4.12 -3.53
CA LEU A 26 -10.19 -2.71 -3.97
C LEU A 26 -9.15 -2.37 -5.03
N ALA A 27 -8.09 -3.15 -5.14
CA ALA A 27 -6.94 -2.79 -5.95
C ALA A 27 -6.23 -4.01 -6.52
N VAL A 28 -5.46 -3.76 -7.56
CA VAL A 28 -4.40 -4.67 -8.02
C VAL A 28 -3.07 -4.06 -7.60
N ALA A 29 -2.06 -4.89 -7.39
CA ALA A 29 -0.75 -4.42 -6.98
C ALA A 29 0.35 -5.26 -7.61
N ARG A 30 1.51 -4.63 -7.78
CA ARG A 30 2.69 -5.29 -8.32
C ARG A 30 3.92 -4.74 -7.62
N SER A 31 4.85 -5.62 -7.27
CA SER A 31 6.09 -5.23 -6.63
C SER A 31 7.31 -5.68 -7.43
N GLY A 32 8.43 -5.01 -7.17
CA GLY A 32 9.70 -5.33 -7.78
C GLY A 32 10.85 -4.75 -6.99
N ASP A 33 12.06 -5.09 -7.39
CA ASP A 33 13.26 -4.63 -6.73
C ASP A 33 13.84 -3.36 -7.39
N LYS A 34 14.53 -2.57 -6.57
CA LYS A 34 15.36 -1.44 -6.99
C LYS A 34 16.59 -1.42 -6.06
N GLY A 35 17.59 -2.26 -6.39
CA GLY A 35 18.75 -2.45 -5.50
C GLY A 35 18.31 -3.10 -4.20
N ASN A 36 18.56 -2.43 -3.07
CA ASN A 36 18.11 -2.89 -1.75
C ASN A 36 16.70 -2.41 -1.41
N HIS A 37 16.04 -1.72 -2.33
CA HIS A 37 14.70 -1.19 -2.14
C HIS A 37 13.69 -1.98 -2.96
N SER A 38 12.45 -1.98 -2.51
CA SER A 38 11.34 -2.56 -3.25
C SER A 38 10.28 -1.52 -3.49
N ASN A 39 9.69 -1.52 -4.68
CA ASN A 39 8.52 -0.68 -4.92
C ASN A 39 7.27 -1.53 -5.08
N ILE A 40 6.15 -0.97 -4.67
CA ILE A 40 4.83 -1.59 -4.84
C ILE A 40 3.93 -0.57 -5.51
N GLY A 41 3.47 -0.89 -6.71
CA GLY A 41 2.43 -0.09 -7.37
C GLY A 41 1.07 -0.63 -6.99
N VAL A 42 0.17 0.25 -6.56
CA VAL A 42 -1.20 -0.10 -6.14
C VAL A 42 -2.16 0.67 -7.02
N ILE A 43 -2.97 -0.03 -7.80
CA ILE A 43 -3.91 0.58 -8.74
C ILE A 43 -5.32 0.25 -8.27
N ALA A 44 -6.14 1.29 -8.02
CA ALA A 44 -7.52 1.10 -7.63
C ALA A 44 -8.30 0.45 -8.77
N ARG A 45 -9.12 -0.55 -8.44
CA ARG A 45 -10.00 -1.22 -9.43
C ARG A 45 -11.10 -0.30 -9.92
N ASP A 46 -11.47 0.68 -9.10
CA ASP A 46 -12.46 1.71 -9.41
C ASP A 46 -11.97 3.02 -8.80
N PRO A 47 -12.06 4.15 -9.52
CA PRO A 47 -11.62 5.43 -8.96
C PRO A 47 -12.26 5.78 -7.63
N ALA A 48 -13.49 5.32 -7.39
CA ALA A 48 -14.21 5.56 -6.13
C ALA A 48 -13.54 4.90 -4.93
N TYR A 49 -12.68 3.90 -5.13
CA TYR A 49 -12.00 3.20 -4.05
C TYR A 49 -10.71 3.92 -3.62
N LEU A 50 -10.16 4.79 -4.46
CA LEU A 50 -8.86 5.41 -4.19
C LEU A 50 -8.84 6.20 -2.87
N PRO A 51 -9.85 7.00 -2.51
CA PRO A 51 -9.83 7.71 -1.23
C PRO A 51 -9.67 6.78 -0.03
N TRP A 52 -10.35 5.64 -0.05
CA TRP A 52 -10.29 4.65 1.05
C TRP A 52 -8.93 3.97 1.10
N ILE A 53 -8.39 3.63 -0.06
CA ILE A 53 -7.05 3.05 -0.17
C ILE A 53 -6.01 4.05 0.36
N ALA A 54 -6.07 5.29 -0.10
CA ALA A 54 -5.10 6.32 0.29
C ALA A 54 -5.17 6.64 1.77
N GLU A 55 -6.36 6.67 2.35
CA GLU A 55 -6.53 6.93 3.78
C GLU A 55 -5.94 5.79 4.63
N ALA A 56 -6.04 4.56 4.16
CA ALA A 56 -5.56 3.39 4.90
C ALA A 56 -4.07 3.13 4.69
N LEU A 57 -3.55 3.32 3.48
CA LEU A 57 -2.15 3.01 3.15
C LEU A 57 -1.23 4.21 3.36
N THR A 58 -1.19 4.73 4.58
CA THR A 58 -0.19 5.73 4.93
C THR A 58 1.19 5.07 5.01
N PRO A 59 2.29 5.83 4.84
CA PRO A 59 3.63 5.26 5.01
C PRO A 59 3.80 4.56 6.35
N GLU A 60 3.22 5.10 7.42
CA GLU A 60 3.32 4.55 8.78
C GLU A 60 2.63 3.18 8.88
N VAL A 61 1.45 3.06 8.29
CA VAL A 61 0.71 1.79 8.28
C VAL A 61 1.48 0.74 7.47
N VAL A 62 2.04 1.14 6.33
CA VAL A 62 2.82 0.21 5.50
C VAL A 62 4.10 -0.22 6.21
N VAL A 63 4.78 0.68 6.91
CA VAL A 63 5.94 0.32 7.74
C VAL A 63 5.54 -0.76 8.74
N ASP A 64 4.43 -0.58 9.44
CA ASP A 64 3.98 -1.54 10.44
C ASP A 64 3.62 -2.88 9.81
N TRP A 65 2.87 -2.87 8.72
CA TRP A 65 2.45 -4.10 8.03
C TRP A 65 3.62 -4.88 7.44
N MET A 66 4.62 -4.17 6.89
CA MET A 66 5.78 -4.77 6.23
C MET A 66 7.02 -4.80 7.12
N ARG A 67 6.87 -4.64 8.42
CA ARG A 67 7.98 -4.55 9.38
C ARG A 67 8.93 -5.74 9.28
N HIS A 68 8.40 -6.91 8.99
CA HIS A 68 9.19 -8.15 8.91
C HIS A 68 10.22 -8.16 7.77
N VAL A 69 10.08 -7.29 6.76
CA VAL A 69 11.03 -7.22 5.64
C VAL A 69 11.88 -5.96 5.66
N LEU A 70 11.49 -4.94 6.40
CA LEU A 70 12.22 -3.67 6.47
C LEU A 70 13.41 -3.79 7.43
N ASP A 71 14.51 -3.11 7.07
CA ASP A 71 15.65 -2.98 7.98
C ASP A 71 15.20 -2.26 9.26
N PRO A 72 15.51 -2.79 10.46
CA PRO A 72 15.04 -2.19 11.72
C PRO A 72 15.52 -0.76 11.96
N ILE A 73 16.65 -0.38 11.37
CA ILE A 73 17.26 0.93 11.58
C ILE A 73 17.05 1.84 10.38
N HIS A 74 17.20 1.31 9.17
CA HIS A 74 17.20 2.09 7.93
C HIS A 74 15.97 1.86 7.06
N GLY A 75 15.06 1.00 7.46
CA GLY A 75 13.84 0.74 6.71
C GLY A 75 12.91 1.93 6.72
N ARG A 76 12.41 2.31 5.55
CA ARG A 76 11.49 3.44 5.38
C ARG A 76 10.49 3.12 4.30
N VAL A 77 9.36 3.82 4.33
CA VAL A 77 8.36 3.78 3.26
C VAL A 77 8.05 5.19 2.81
N GLU A 78 8.09 5.41 1.51
CA GLU A 78 7.65 6.65 0.88
C GLU A 78 6.50 6.34 -0.06
N ARG A 79 5.61 7.30 -0.24
CA ARG A 79 4.40 7.13 -1.04
C ARG A 79 4.22 8.28 -2.01
N TRP A 80 3.88 7.94 -3.26
CA TRP A 80 3.53 8.93 -4.28
C TRP A 80 2.19 8.59 -4.90
N TYR A 81 1.46 9.63 -5.30
CA TYR A 81 0.30 9.47 -6.15
C TYR A 81 0.71 9.51 -7.61
N LEU A 82 0.02 8.73 -8.43
CA LEU A 82 0.19 8.72 -9.88
C LEU A 82 -1.11 9.22 -10.50
N PRO A 83 -1.26 10.55 -10.67
CA PRO A 83 -2.49 11.13 -11.20
C PRO A 83 -2.81 10.57 -12.60
N GLY A 84 -4.10 10.38 -12.86
CA GLY A 84 -4.55 9.86 -14.15
C GLY A 84 -4.62 8.34 -14.22
N SER A 85 -3.96 7.63 -13.33
CA SER A 85 -4.01 6.16 -13.29
C SER A 85 -4.72 5.62 -12.05
N HIS A 86 -5.21 6.49 -11.16
CA HIS A 86 -5.87 6.13 -9.91
C HIS A 86 -5.03 5.17 -9.08
N SER A 87 -3.74 5.50 -8.91
CA SER A 87 -2.79 4.61 -8.28
C SER A 87 -1.86 5.34 -7.32
N LEU A 88 -1.24 4.52 -6.47
CA LEU A 88 -0.19 4.92 -5.55
C LEU A 88 1.04 4.12 -5.86
N ASN A 89 2.20 4.69 -5.62
CA ASN A 89 3.45 3.94 -5.60
C ASN A 89 4.07 4.04 -4.21
N LEU A 90 4.47 2.91 -3.68
CA LEU A 90 5.13 2.80 -2.38
C LEU A 90 6.56 2.34 -2.60
N LEU A 91 7.52 3.07 -2.06
CA LEU A 91 8.92 2.64 -2.05
C LEU A 91 9.28 2.18 -0.64
N LEU A 92 9.65 0.92 -0.53
CA LEU A 92 10.12 0.32 0.71
C LEU A 92 11.65 0.34 0.67
N GLU A 93 12.24 1.30 1.37
CA GLU A 93 13.68 1.48 1.38
C GLU A 93 14.32 0.49 2.36
N ASN A 94 15.44 -0.11 1.92
CA ASN A 94 16.20 -1.07 2.71
C ASN A 94 15.35 -2.28 3.14
N ALA A 95 14.66 -2.86 2.17
CA ALA A 95 13.74 -3.97 2.38
C ALA A 95 14.25 -5.31 1.85
N LEU A 96 15.37 -5.34 1.11
CA LEU A 96 15.79 -6.55 0.41
C LEU A 96 17.05 -7.20 0.95
N GLY A 97 17.50 -6.80 2.13
CA GLY A 97 18.62 -7.47 2.80
C GLY A 97 19.95 -7.39 2.02
N GLY A 98 20.20 -6.29 1.33
CA GLY A 98 21.41 -6.08 0.55
C GLY A 98 21.20 -6.07 -0.95
N GLY A 99 19.95 -6.22 -1.41
CA GLY A 99 19.58 -6.23 -2.82
C GLY A 99 19.39 -7.63 -3.38
N GLY A 100 18.80 -7.68 -4.57
CA GLY A 100 18.34 -8.94 -5.15
C GLY A 100 19.44 -9.98 -5.36
N ILE A 101 20.65 -9.56 -5.73
CA ILE A 101 21.77 -10.47 -5.99
C ILE A 101 22.48 -10.87 -4.68
N ALA A 102 22.61 -9.93 -3.74
CA ALA A 102 23.36 -10.15 -2.52
C ALA A 102 22.52 -10.75 -1.38
N SER A 103 21.20 -10.71 -1.49
CA SER A 103 20.31 -11.13 -0.41
C SER A 103 20.24 -12.66 -0.27
N LEU A 104 20.21 -13.13 0.97
CA LEU A 104 19.99 -14.53 1.31
C LEU A 104 18.53 -14.83 1.65
N ARG A 105 17.63 -13.86 1.44
CA ARG A 105 16.20 -14.03 1.71
C ARG A 105 15.55 -14.95 0.69
N ILE A 106 14.42 -15.56 1.06
CA ILE A 106 13.62 -16.40 0.17
C ILE A 106 13.09 -15.57 -1.02
N ASP A 107 12.73 -14.30 -0.78
CA ASP A 107 12.25 -13.38 -1.81
C ASP A 107 13.20 -12.19 -1.95
N PRO A 108 14.42 -12.39 -2.51
CA PRO A 108 15.45 -11.35 -2.52
C PRO A 108 15.11 -10.16 -3.41
N GLN A 109 14.18 -10.31 -4.35
CA GLN A 109 13.75 -9.22 -5.25
C GLN A 109 12.42 -8.60 -4.84
N GLY A 110 11.83 -9.03 -3.72
CA GLY A 110 10.59 -8.47 -3.22
C GLY A 110 9.38 -8.69 -4.13
N LYS A 111 9.39 -9.74 -4.93
CA LYS A 111 8.30 -9.99 -5.90
C LYS A 111 6.98 -10.35 -5.23
N ALA A 112 7.03 -10.95 -4.03
CA ALA A 112 5.83 -11.31 -3.28
C ALA A 112 5.33 -10.21 -2.33
N PHE A 113 6.02 -9.07 -2.25
CA PHE A 113 5.63 -8.00 -1.31
C PHE A 113 4.26 -7.43 -1.63
N ALA A 114 3.92 -7.29 -2.92
CA ALA A 114 2.59 -6.83 -3.31
C ALA A 114 1.49 -7.75 -2.81
N GLN A 115 1.71 -9.07 -2.89
CA GLN A 115 0.74 -10.05 -2.41
C GLN A 115 0.54 -9.96 -0.90
N GLN A 116 1.62 -9.72 -0.16
CA GLN A 116 1.54 -9.51 1.30
C GLN A 116 0.76 -8.25 1.62
N LEU A 117 1.01 -7.17 0.88
CA LEU A 117 0.29 -5.91 1.09
C LEU A 117 -1.20 -6.05 0.74
N LEU A 118 -1.55 -6.84 -0.26
CA LEU A 118 -2.94 -7.02 -0.70
C LEU A 118 -3.81 -7.69 0.36
N GLU A 119 -3.23 -8.28 1.40
CA GLU A 119 -3.98 -8.86 2.50
C GLU A 119 -4.35 -7.85 3.59
N ILE A 120 -3.79 -6.63 3.54
CA ILE A 120 -4.06 -5.62 4.58
C ILE A 120 -5.54 -5.25 4.59
N PRO A 121 -6.17 -5.19 5.79
CA PRO A 121 -7.57 -4.78 5.88
C PRO A 121 -7.70 -3.27 5.63
N ILE A 122 -8.68 -2.91 4.81
CA ILE A 122 -8.98 -1.51 4.48
C ILE A 122 -10.36 -1.19 5.02
N ALA A 123 -10.44 -0.13 5.83
CA ALA A 123 -11.72 0.36 6.32
C ALA A 123 -12.48 1.07 5.20
N VAL A 124 -13.72 0.66 4.98
CA VAL A 124 -14.58 1.21 3.92
C VAL A 124 -16.01 1.32 4.43
N PRO A 125 -16.86 2.16 3.78
CA PRO A 125 -18.28 2.15 4.08
C PRO A 125 -18.93 0.81 3.72
N GLN A 126 -20.00 0.47 4.44
CA GLN A 126 -20.70 -0.80 4.20
C GLN A 126 -21.19 -0.92 2.75
N HIS A 127 -21.63 0.17 2.13
CA HIS A 127 -22.11 0.11 0.75
C HIS A 127 -21.02 -0.29 -0.24
N ILE A 128 -19.77 0.06 0.02
CA ILE A 128 -18.64 -0.39 -0.81
C ILE A 128 -18.39 -1.86 -0.57
N ALA A 129 -18.36 -2.29 0.68
CA ALA A 129 -18.16 -3.71 1.01
C ALA A 129 -19.26 -4.58 0.35
N ASP A 130 -20.49 -4.10 0.34
CA ASP A 130 -21.61 -4.83 -0.26
C ASP A 130 -21.46 -4.99 -1.78
N GLN A 131 -20.85 -3.99 -2.45
CA GLN A 131 -20.62 -4.05 -3.90
C GLN A 131 -19.56 -5.10 -4.29
N LEU A 132 -18.75 -5.53 -3.35
CA LEU A 132 -17.62 -6.43 -3.61
C LEU A 132 -17.97 -7.91 -3.44
N THR A 133 -19.16 -8.22 -3.04
CA THR A 133 -19.60 -9.62 -2.81
C THR A 133 -20.27 -10.25 -4.04
#